data_860e494a5d561c683bf37e2048b2c0e9
#
_entry.id   860e494a5d561c683bf37e2048b2c0e9
#
_cell.length_a   1.000
_cell.length_b   1.000
_cell.length_c   1.000
_cell.angle_alpha   90.00
_cell.angle_beta   90.00
_cell.angle_gamma   90.00
#
_symmetry.space_group_name_H-M   'P 1'
#
loop_
_entity.id
_entity.type
_entity.pdbx_description
1 polymer ?
#
loop_
_entity_poly.entity_id
_entity_poly.type
_entity_poly.pdbx_seq_one_letter_code
_entity_poly.pdbx_strand_id
1 'polypeptide(L)'
;MLSSTPPQTLNQDIRLFTLFMGLAILTYLMPWHSPLGRDFVVNATAFGFVSLAVAAFFWQNPITKFSKSVLTWLLLALLIGCQPLFNHIAYPDALIFPVISLVVVALTALIGSNIENKANFLNRLLIAVYLMAIITFMIQMMQTQGYQIDYKGWVIARGNANGGRYDGNFGQANHAGYAFVLALCGVIYQLQQSFQERLNAPQWLIGRYRQYARFGLMILFVIFTIGLALTQSRAGLVMMLAVIPIFFLTQPIAWKSKLSASVFGLIVFVLYYMGASWISNYSSANQLGAVSRMAGGQGNRSAMSERAMMIFHDHVLTGVGWNNYMGASVDYAQYFKWPEIADHSHNFATMILAELGVLGALCFVPIVWLLVRAIHLRHSSESAIALAFVIASILYASVEYPLWYFRYLAVFALFLALIEQTKWQLAWQPKLRKAMSIIMLGLAMLSGYYIWQYFHLNYLDYNRFIKHTNHLNQDVGIDYQNDVFGFSAYHDRILAMQVPINRHQASVKEAIFEEVLNTDSSQYNILAYAQFLAYKGDQQAALKHIEAACIMVKNLSDCDNVDTDLGNLAKQDPATFAALYREFQQWRDANPEKTGLKP
;
A
#
# COMPACT_ATOMS: atom_id res chain seq x y z
N MET A 1 3.04 34.72 48.57
CA MET A 1 1.90 33.92 48.05
C MET A 1 1.62 34.39 46.64
N LEU A 2 2.22 33.75 45.66
CA LEU A 2 1.92 33.94 44.25
C LEU A 2 0.85 32.91 43.88
N SER A 3 -0.37 33.37 43.62
CA SER A 3 -1.45 32.54 43.13
C SER A 3 -1.10 32.07 41.72
N SER A 4 -0.64 30.82 41.60
CA SER A 4 -0.55 30.13 40.33
C SER A 4 -1.96 29.81 39.84
N THR A 5 -2.55 30.68 39.02
CA THR A 5 -3.70 30.32 38.20
C THR A 5 -3.33 29.08 37.39
N PRO A 6 -4.12 28.01 37.43
CA PRO A 6 -3.88 26.86 36.58
C PRO A 6 -3.90 27.33 35.12
N PRO A 7 -3.01 26.80 34.26
CA PRO A 7 -2.99 27.19 32.86
C PRO A 7 -4.38 26.93 32.27
N GLN A 8 -5.02 27.96 31.74
CA GLN A 8 -6.24 27.81 30.95
C GLN A 8 -5.96 26.78 29.85
N THR A 9 -6.63 25.65 29.94
CA THR A 9 -6.61 24.66 28.86
C THR A 9 -7.22 25.33 27.64
N LEU A 10 -6.38 25.85 26.74
CA LEU A 10 -6.80 26.34 25.44
C LEU A 10 -7.59 25.21 24.78
N ASN A 11 -8.89 25.42 24.58
CA ASN A 11 -9.74 24.44 23.91
C ASN A 11 -9.20 24.20 22.50
N GLN A 12 -8.50 23.08 22.31
CA GLN A 12 -7.89 22.71 21.05
C GLN A 12 -8.99 22.48 19.99
N ASP A 13 -8.96 23.26 18.90
CA ASP A 13 -9.91 23.04 17.80
C ASP A 13 -9.37 22.03 16.80
N ILE A 14 -9.93 20.81 16.87
CA ILE A 14 -9.57 19.70 15.99
C ILE A 14 -10.65 19.40 14.93
N ARG A 15 -11.68 20.24 14.78
CA ARG A 15 -12.84 19.94 13.90
C ARG A 15 -12.43 19.82 12.44
N LEU A 16 -11.74 20.81 11.90
CA LEU A 16 -11.28 20.78 10.51
C LEU A 16 -10.22 19.68 10.28
N PHE A 17 -9.32 19.48 11.24
CA PHE A 17 -8.36 18.39 11.15
C PHE A 17 -9.04 17.03 11.03
N THR A 18 -10.00 16.74 11.91
CA THR A 18 -10.73 15.46 11.86
C THR A 18 -11.62 15.32 10.64
N LEU A 19 -12.20 16.42 10.16
CA LEU A 19 -12.98 16.42 8.92
C LEU A 19 -12.12 16.01 7.73
N PHE A 20 -10.99 16.68 7.51
CA PHE A 20 -10.12 16.38 6.38
C PHE A 20 -9.44 15.01 6.50
N MET A 21 -9.05 14.58 7.72
CA MET A 21 -8.59 13.20 7.93
C MET A 21 -9.69 12.17 7.63
N GLY A 22 -10.93 12.48 7.97
CA GLY A 22 -12.08 11.66 7.60
C GLY A 22 -12.29 11.57 6.08
N LEU A 23 -12.17 12.69 5.37
CA LEU A 23 -12.22 12.71 3.90
C LEU A 23 -11.07 11.90 3.28
N ALA A 24 -9.86 11.96 3.86
CA ALA A 24 -8.75 11.11 3.43
C ALA A 24 -9.05 9.61 3.59
N ILE A 25 -9.72 9.21 4.68
CA ILE A 25 -10.19 7.81 4.86
C ILE A 25 -11.28 7.46 3.84
N LEU A 26 -12.20 8.38 3.52
CA LEU A 26 -13.24 8.11 2.54
C LEU A 26 -12.69 7.91 1.11
N THR A 27 -11.44 8.31 0.82
CA THR A 27 -10.79 7.97 -0.46
C THR A 27 -10.63 6.47 -0.67
N TYR A 28 -10.73 5.65 0.37
CA TYR A 28 -10.76 4.18 0.28
C TYR A 28 -11.94 3.66 -0.55
N LEU A 29 -13.00 4.46 -0.70
CA LEU A 29 -14.18 4.14 -1.50
C LEU A 29 -14.04 4.48 -2.98
N MET A 30 -12.97 5.18 -3.38
CA MET A 30 -12.77 5.60 -4.77
C MET A 30 -12.44 4.40 -5.65
N PRO A 31 -13.19 4.17 -6.75
CA PRO A 31 -12.98 3.02 -7.64
C PRO A 31 -11.92 3.27 -8.72
N TRP A 32 -11.24 4.39 -8.70
CA TRP A 32 -10.33 4.84 -9.76
C TRP A 32 -8.97 4.18 -9.65
N HIS A 33 -8.90 2.94 -10.15
CA HIS A 33 -7.69 2.15 -10.30
C HIS A 33 -7.32 2.10 -11.78
N SER A 34 -6.85 3.23 -12.32
CA SER A 34 -6.52 3.37 -13.74
C SER A 34 -5.14 2.77 -14.07
N PRO A 35 -4.90 2.37 -15.35
CA PRO A 35 -3.61 1.87 -15.80
C PRO A 35 -2.46 2.86 -15.54
N LEU A 36 -1.22 2.43 -15.77
CA LEU A 36 0.07 3.04 -15.46
C LEU A 36 0.36 3.05 -13.95
N GLY A 37 -0.29 3.87 -13.15
CA GLY A 37 -0.13 3.88 -11.69
C GLY A 37 -1.46 3.59 -10.99
N ARG A 38 -1.79 2.33 -10.80
CA ARG A 38 -3.12 1.82 -10.40
C ARG A 38 -3.81 2.60 -9.28
N ASP A 39 -3.06 2.98 -8.25
CA ASP A 39 -3.57 3.66 -7.06
C ASP A 39 -3.14 5.13 -6.95
N PHE A 40 -2.55 5.70 -8.03
CA PHE A 40 -2.02 7.07 -8.00
C PHE A 40 -3.08 8.09 -7.63
N VAL A 41 -4.23 8.10 -8.31
CA VAL A 41 -5.32 9.07 -8.08
C VAL A 41 -5.84 8.99 -6.65
N VAL A 42 -6.06 7.77 -6.14
CA VAL A 42 -6.58 7.55 -4.79
C VAL A 42 -5.57 8.04 -3.73
N ASN A 43 -4.28 7.73 -3.90
CA ASN A 43 -3.24 8.17 -2.98
C ASN A 43 -3.00 9.68 -3.05
N ALA A 44 -3.01 10.27 -4.25
CA ALA A 44 -2.87 11.71 -4.43
C ALA A 44 -4.06 12.47 -3.81
N THR A 45 -5.29 11.97 -3.97
CA THR A 45 -6.47 12.57 -3.33
C THR A 45 -6.37 12.49 -1.81
N ALA A 46 -5.96 11.34 -1.26
CA ALA A 46 -5.71 11.20 0.18
C ALA A 46 -4.62 12.16 0.66
N PHE A 47 -3.53 12.31 -0.11
CA PHE A 47 -2.45 13.25 0.18
C PHE A 47 -2.96 14.70 0.25
N GLY A 48 -3.81 15.12 -0.70
CA GLY A 48 -4.43 16.43 -0.71
C GLY A 48 -5.25 16.68 0.56
N PHE A 49 -6.12 15.73 0.96
CA PHE A 49 -6.93 15.87 2.17
C PHE A 49 -6.09 15.83 3.46
N VAL A 50 -5.06 14.98 3.55
CA VAL A 50 -4.15 14.98 4.70
C VAL A 50 -3.38 16.29 4.78
N SER A 51 -2.94 16.85 3.65
CA SER A 51 -2.27 18.15 3.60
C SER A 51 -3.19 19.27 4.09
N LEU A 52 -4.48 19.27 3.70
CA LEU A 52 -5.50 20.19 4.24
C LEU A 52 -5.72 20.00 5.75
N ALA A 53 -5.73 18.75 6.22
CA ALA A 53 -5.85 18.46 7.64
C ALA A 53 -4.66 19.05 8.43
N VAL A 54 -3.43 18.81 7.96
CA VAL A 54 -2.20 19.35 8.55
C VAL A 54 -2.22 20.87 8.53
N ALA A 55 -2.61 21.50 7.41
CA ALA A 55 -2.76 22.94 7.30
C ALA A 55 -3.73 23.52 8.33
N ALA A 56 -4.92 22.92 8.45
CA ALA A 56 -5.94 23.34 9.40
C ALA A 56 -5.46 23.26 10.85
N PHE A 57 -4.77 22.16 11.20
CA PHE A 57 -4.24 22.01 12.56
C PHE A 57 -3.18 23.05 12.89
N PHE A 58 -2.19 23.26 12.02
CA PHE A 58 -1.13 24.23 12.22
C PHE A 58 -1.63 25.68 12.28
N TRP A 59 -2.70 25.98 11.55
CA TRP A 59 -3.31 27.31 11.60
C TRP A 59 -3.95 27.60 12.96
N GLN A 60 -4.63 26.62 13.53
CA GLN A 60 -5.50 26.78 14.69
C GLN A 60 -4.81 26.44 16.02
N ASN A 61 -3.86 25.50 16.03
CA ASN A 61 -3.38 24.89 17.27
C ASN A 61 -1.86 25.07 17.48
N PRO A 62 -1.39 25.18 18.75
CA PRO A 62 0.03 25.19 19.06
C PRO A 62 0.67 23.82 18.83
N ILE A 63 1.94 23.80 18.47
CA ILE A 63 2.80 22.63 18.44
C ILE A 63 3.78 22.75 19.60
N THR A 64 3.69 21.85 20.56
CA THR A 64 4.48 21.88 21.80
C THR A 64 5.18 20.56 22.11
N LYS A 65 4.80 19.49 21.40
CA LYS A 65 5.29 18.13 21.64
C LYS A 65 5.79 17.51 20.36
N PHE A 66 6.84 16.70 20.45
CA PHE A 66 7.47 16.00 19.34
C PHE A 66 7.59 14.51 19.67
N SER A 67 6.99 13.66 18.81
CA SER A 67 7.13 12.21 18.88
C SER A 67 8.43 11.76 18.21
N LYS A 68 9.07 10.76 18.79
CA LYS A 68 10.28 10.16 18.20
C LYS A 68 9.99 9.44 16.88
N SER A 69 8.76 8.97 16.68
CA SER A 69 8.34 8.37 15.41
C SER A 69 8.44 9.32 14.21
N VAL A 70 8.38 10.64 14.45
CA VAL A 70 8.59 11.67 13.41
C VAL A 70 9.97 11.54 12.77
N LEU A 71 11.00 11.17 13.57
CA LEU A 71 12.37 10.98 13.08
C LEU A 71 12.45 9.89 12.00
N THR A 72 11.75 8.77 12.17
CA THR A 72 11.74 7.71 11.17
C THR A 72 11.33 8.23 9.80
N TRP A 73 10.24 8.98 9.74
CA TRP A 73 9.71 9.46 8.46
C TRP A 73 10.62 10.51 7.83
N LEU A 74 11.22 11.40 8.64
CA LEU A 74 12.19 12.39 8.14
C LEU A 74 13.50 11.75 7.69
N LEU A 75 14.00 10.74 8.41
CA LEU A 75 15.21 10.00 8.03
C LEU A 75 14.99 9.22 6.74
N LEU A 76 13.84 8.57 6.58
CA LEU A 76 13.48 7.89 5.33
C LEU A 76 13.36 8.88 4.18
N ALA A 77 12.70 10.02 4.37
CA ALA A 77 12.59 11.05 3.34
C ALA A 77 13.97 11.56 2.90
N LEU A 78 14.86 11.79 3.88
CA LEU A 78 16.24 12.20 3.61
C LEU A 78 17.02 11.12 2.87
N LEU A 79 16.96 9.86 3.34
CA LEU A 79 17.66 8.72 2.71
C LEU A 79 17.21 8.55 1.26
N ILE A 80 15.88 8.49 1.01
CA ILE A 80 15.34 8.32 -0.35
C ILE A 80 15.74 9.52 -1.23
N GLY A 81 15.63 10.74 -0.72
CA GLY A 81 16.02 11.94 -1.48
C GLY A 81 17.51 12.03 -1.80
N CYS A 82 18.36 11.39 -1.00
CA CYS A 82 19.81 11.36 -1.21
C CYS A 82 20.28 10.14 -2.05
N GLN A 83 19.42 9.15 -2.32
CA GLN A 83 19.81 7.95 -3.06
C GLN A 83 20.48 8.20 -4.42
N PRO A 84 20.04 9.19 -5.23
CA PRO A 84 20.73 9.49 -6.52
C PRO A 84 22.22 9.86 -6.39
N LEU A 85 22.68 10.15 -5.17
CA LEU A 85 24.10 10.46 -4.91
C LEU A 85 25.00 9.22 -4.85
N PHE A 86 24.42 8.04 -4.63
CA PHE A 86 25.18 6.80 -4.39
C PHE A 86 24.57 5.53 -4.99
N ASN A 87 23.35 5.61 -5.54
CA ASN A 87 22.71 4.53 -6.30
C ASN A 87 22.28 5.07 -7.67
N HIS A 88 22.29 4.20 -8.68
CA HIS A 88 21.56 4.49 -9.92
C HIS A 88 20.06 4.38 -9.63
N ILE A 89 19.33 5.45 -9.88
CA ILE A 89 17.86 5.51 -9.77
C ILE A 89 17.31 5.75 -11.16
N ALA A 90 16.53 4.82 -11.65
CA ALA A 90 15.94 4.88 -12.99
C ALA A 90 15.17 6.18 -13.25
N TYR A 91 14.37 6.62 -12.27
CA TYR A 91 13.54 7.82 -12.39
C TYR A 91 13.73 8.75 -11.18
N PRO A 92 14.81 9.56 -11.14
CA PRO A 92 15.11 10.42 -9.99
C PRO A 92 14.04 11.48 -9.71
N ASP A 93 13.35 11.96 -10.74
CA ASP A 93 12.26 12.93 -10.61
C ASP A 93 11.04 12.34 -9.87
N ALA A 94 10.76 11.05 -10.05
CA ALA A 94 9.67 10.36 -9.37
C ALA A 94 9.88 10.25 -7.86
N LEU A 95 11.12 10.39 -7.35
CA LEU A 95 11.42 10.38 -5.91
C LEU A 95 10.75 11.54 -5.15
N ILE A 96 10.30 12.58 -5.85
CA ILE A 96 9.57 13.71 -5.23
C ILE A 96 8.31 13.22 -4.50
N PHE A 97 7.60 12.22 -5.03
CA PHE A 97 6.37 11.72 -4.44
C PHE A 97 6.59 11.03 -3.09
N PRO A 98 7.48 10.01 -2.95
CA PRO A 98 7.74 9.39 -1.65
C PRO A 98 8.38 10.36 -0.67
N VAL A 99 9.28 11.24 -1.10
CA VAL A 99 9.94 12.21 -0.22
C VAL A 99 8.93 13.17 0.39
N ILE A 100 8.12 13.85 -0.42
CA ILE A 100 7.10 14.79 0.08
C ILE A 100 6.03 14.03 0.89
N SER A 101 5.63 12.84 0.46
CA SER A 101 4.68 12.01 1.21
C SER A 101 5.18 11.68 2.61
N LEU A 102 6.44 11.29 2.75
CA LEU A 102 7.06 11.00 4.05
C LEU A 102 7.18 12.25 4.94
N VAL A 103 7.44 13.42 4.37
CA VAL A 103 7.40 14.69 5.11
C VAL A 103 5.99 14.98 5.63
N VAL A 104 4.95 14.82 4.81
CA VAL A 104 3.55 15.02 5.25
C VAL A 104 3.15 13.99 6.30
N VAL A 105 3.61 12.74 6.18
CA VAL A 105 3.44 11.68 7.18
C VAL A 105 4.13 12.06 8.50
N ALA A 106 5.35 12.60 8.46
CA ALA A 106 6.06 13.11 9.63
C ALA A 106 5.28 14.23 10.33
N LEU A 107 4.74 15.18 9.58
CA LEU A 107 3.90 16.26 10.10
C LEU A 107 2.57 15.73 10.67
N THR A 108 2.00 14.71 10.08
CA THR A 108 0.80 14.02 10.60
C THR A 108 1.09 13.33 11.94
N ALA A 109 2.23 12.65 12.06
CA ALA A 109 2.70 12.08 13.33
C ALA A 109 2.99 13.19 14.38
N LEU A 110 3.56 14.32 13.95
CA LEU A 110 3.79 15.48 14.83
C LEU A 110 2.46 16.00 15.39
N ILE A 111 1.41 16.11 14.57
CA ILE A 111 0.07 16.50 15.01
C ILE A 111 -0.51 15.45 15.97
N GLY A 112 -0.42 14.17 15.66
CA GLY A 112 -0.84 13.08 16.55
C GLY A 112 -0.22 13.17 17.94
N SER A 113 1.03 13.68 18.02
CA SER A 113 1.72 13.95 19.27
C SER A 113 1.09 15.08 20.09
N ASN A 114 0.44 16.03 19.42
CA ASN A 114 -0.13 17.23 20.02
C ASN A 114 -1.64 17.13 20.24
N ILE A 115 -2.30 16.04 19.88
CA ILE A 115 -3.72 15.81 20.21
C ILE A 115 -3.86 15.62 21.72
N GLU A 116 -4.53 16.54 22.39
CA GLU A 116 -4.74 16.49 23.83
C GLU A 116 -5.91 15.58 24.21
N ASN A 117 -7.05 15.76 23.56
CA ASN A 117 -8.25 14.94 23.80
C ASN A 117 -8.35 13.83 22.75
N LYS A 118 -7.64 12.72 23.00
CA LYS A 118 -7.61 11.54 22.10
C LYS A 118 -9.00 10.92 21.91
N ALA A 119 -9.83 10.89 22.97
CA ALA A 119 -11.17 10.32 22.91
C ALA A 119 -12.08 11.12 21.97
N ASN A 120 -12.09 12.45 22.09
CA ASN A 120 -12.86 13.32 21.19
C ASN A 120 -12.37 13.19 19.73
N PHE A 121 -11.06 13.12 19.54
CA PHE A 121 -10.46 12.92 18.21
C PHE A 121 -10.92 11.59 17.60
N LEU A 122 -10.75 10.47 18.30
CA LEU A 122 -11.13 9.15 17.81
C LEU A 122 -12.63 9.06 17.53
N ASN A 123 -13.49 9.54 18.43
CA ASN A 123 -14.93 9.51 18.23
C ASN A 123 -15.37 10.28 16.97
N ARG A 124 -14.72 11.39 16.64
CA ARG A 124 -14.99 12.12 15.38
C ARG A 124 -14.47 11.37 14.16
N LEU A 125 -13.25 10.85 14.22
CA LEU A 125 -12.63 10.11 13.11
C LEU A 125 -13.42 8.84 12.77
N LEU A 126 -13.94 8.15 13.79
CA LEU A 126 -14.71 6.92 13.64
C LEU A 126 -16.01 7.11 12.85
N ILE A 127 -16.56 8.32 12.76
CA ILE A 127 -17.72 8.60 11.89
C ILE A 127 -17.35 8.29 10.43
N ALA A 128 -16.22 8.82 9.95
CA ALA A 128 -15.76 8.56 8.59
C ALA A 128 -15.36 7.08 8.37
N VAL A 129 -14.73 6.46 9.38
CA VAL A 129 -14.37 5.03 9.33
C VAL A 129 -15.61 4.14 9.21
N TYR A 130 -16.67 4.43 9.96
CA TYR A 130 -17.92 3.66 9.89
C TYR A 130 -18.66 3.90 8.58
N LEU A 131 -18.71 5.12 8.10
CA LEU A 131 -19.30 5.43 6.78
C LEU A 131 -18.56 4.67 5.68
N MET A 132 -17.22 4.70 5.67
CA MET A 132 -16.40 3.94 4.74
C MET A 132 -16.73 2.44 4.81
N ALA A 133 -16.77 1.84 6.01
CA ALA A 133 -17.02 0.42 6.17
C ALA A 133 -18.46 0.01 5.79
N ILE A 134 -19.47 0.84 6.13
CA ILE A 134 -20.88 0.60 5.75
C ILE A 134 -21.02 0.64 4.22
N ILE A 135 -20.49 1.66 3.57
CA ILE A 135 -20.57 1.79 2.11
C ILE A 135 -19.82 0.64 1.43
N THR A 136 -18.64 0.26 1.95
CA THR A 136 -17.90 -0.91 1.44
C THR A 136 -18.74 -2.18 1.55
N PHE A 137 -19.39 -2.40 2.70
CA PHE A 137 -20.27 -3.55 2.90
C PHE A 137 -21.45 -3.55 1.92
N MET A 138 -22.09 -2.39 1.70
CA MET A 138 -23.17 -2.26 0.73
C MET A 138 -22.69 -2.62 -0.69
N ILE A 139 -21.51 -2.15 -1.10
CA ILE A 139 -20.92 -2.50 -2.40
C ILE A 139 -20.60 -4.00 -2.47
N GLN A 140 -20.08 -4.59 -1.40
CA GLN A 140 -19.87 -6.05 -1.33
C GLN A 140 -21.18 -6.83 -1.52
N MET A 141 -22.27 -6.38 -0.89
CA MET A 141 -23.59 -7.00 -1.08
C MET A 141 -24.06 -6.90 -2.53
N MET A 142 -23.81 -5.79 -3.22
CA MET A 142 -24.08 -5.65 -4.66
C MET A 142 -23.21 -6.62 -5.48
N GLN A 143 -21.92 -6.74 -5.15
CA GLN A 143 -21.00 -7.68 -5.80
C GLN A 143 -21.43 -9.14 -5.61
N THR A 144 -21.98 -9.52 -4.44
CA THR A 144 -22.47 -10.89 -4.19
C THR A 144 -23.68 -11.26 -5.03
N GLN A 145 -24.51 -10.28 -5.41
CA GLN A 145 -25.71 -10.49 -6.23
C GLN A 145 -25.38 -10.54 -7.74
N GLY A 146 -24.10 -10.46 -8.09
CA GLY A 146 -23.67 -10.45 -9.49
C GLY A 146 -24.12 -9.19 -10.26
N TYR A 147 -24.56 -8.16 -9.55
CA TYR A 147 -24.80 -6.85 -10.17
C TYR A 147 -23.49 -6.32 -10.72
N GLN A 148 -23.25 -6.56 -11.98
CA GLN A 148 -22.27 -5.84 -12.79
C GLN A 148 -22.83 -4.44 -13.02
N ILE A 149 -22.84 -3.63 -11.98
CA ILE A 149 -23.19 -2.24 -12.15
C ILE A 149 -21.92 -1.57 -12.66
N ASP A 150 -21.76 -1.61 -13.97
CA ASP A 150 -20.89 -0.69 -14.69
C ASP A 150 -21.55 0.70 -14.65
N TYR A 151 -21.62 1.27 -13.44
CA TYR A 151 -22.02 2.64 -13.25
C TYR A 151 -20.85 3.54 -13.59
N LYS A 152 -20.45 3.60 -14.90
CA LYS A 152 -19.51 4.61 -15.41
C LYS A 152 -18.26 4.76 -14.51
N GLY A 153 -17.74 3.67 -13.98
CA GLY A 153 -16.55 3.66 -13.14
C GLY A 153 -16.77 3.96 -11.64
N TRP A 154 -18.00 4.02 -11.11
CA TRP A 154 -18.25 4.27 -9.68
C TRP A 154 -18.20 3.02 -8.78
N VAL A 155 -18.42 1.84 -9.33
CA VAL A 155 -18.35 0.57 -8.63
C VAL A 155 -17.50 -0.40 -9.44
N ILE A 156 -16.52 -1.01 -8.79
CA ILE A 156 -15.71 -2.05 -9.44
C ILE A 156 -16.58 -3.29 -9.62
N ALA A 157 -16.88 -3.63 -10.88
CA ALA A 157 -17.56 -4.87 -11.20
C ALA A 157 -16.61 -6.05 -10.92
N ARG A 158 -17.03 -6.97 -10.09
CA ARG A 158 -16.32 -8.24 -9.84
C ARG A 158 -17.17 -9.39 -10.36
N GLY A 159 -16.77 -9.95 -11.48
CA GLY A 159 -17.34 -11.20 -11.94
C GLY A 159 -16.92 -12.38 -11.07
N ASN A 160 -17.56 -13.53 -11.23
CA ASN A 160 -17.23 -14.79 -10.54
C ASN A 160 -15.76 -15.25 -10.72
N ALA A 161 -15.02 -14.63 -11.64
CA ALA A 161 -13.62 -14.94 -11.95
C ALA A 161 -12.63 -14.68 -10.78
N ASN A 162 -12.98 -13.85 -9.79
CA ASN A 162 -12.09 -13.54 -8.67
C ASN A 162 -12.29 -14.43 -7.44
N GLY A 163 -12.85 -15.59 -7.64
CA GLY A 163 -12.90 -16.57 -6.59
C GLY A 163 -13.83 -16.20 -5.41
N GLY A 164 -14.94 -15.43 -5.60
CA GLY A 164 -15.89 -15.07 -4.53
C GLY A 164 -15.32 -14.18 -3.42
N ARG A 165 -14.21 -13.49 -3.68
CA ARG A 165 -13.62 -12.51 -2.77
C ARG A 165 -14.15 -11.12 -3.09
N TYR A 166 -14.98 -10.59 -2.22
CA TYR A 166 -15.64 -9.31 -2.42
C TYR A 166 -14.88 -8.21 -1.69
N ASP A 167 -14.40 -7.22 -2.43
CA ASP A 167 -13.50 -6.18 -1.92
C ASP A 167 -14.09 -4.76 -1.96
N GLY A 168 -15.35 -4.62 -2.35
CA GLY A 168 -15.92 -3.30 -2.56
C GLY A 168 -15.16 -2.56 -3.68
N ASN A 169 -14.83 -1.29 -3.45
CA ASN A 169 -14.06 -0.48 -4.39
C ASN A 169 -12.54 -0.47 -4.12
N PHE A 170 -12.02 -1.36 -3.28
CA PHE A 170 -10.59 -1.36 -2.95
C PHE A 170 -9.69 -1.94 -4.04
N GLY A 171 -10.24 -2.68 -4.99
CA GLY A 171 -9.47 -3.38 -6.02
C GLY A 171 -8.67 -4.59 -5.50
N GLN A 172 -8.58 -4.77 -4.16
CA GLN A 172 -7.89 -5.87 -3.51
C GLN A 172 -8.58 -6.26 -2.18
N ALA A 173 -8.90 -7.55 -2.03
CA ALA A 173 -9.65 -8.03 -0.88
C ALA A 173 -8.92 -7.90 0.46
N ASN A 174 -7.57 -7.94 0.48
CA ASN A 174 -6.81 -7.75 1.71
C ASN A 174 -6.86 -6.28 2.18
N HIS A 175 -6.91 -5.32 1.26
CA HIS A 175 -7.09 -3.90 1.60
C HIS A 175 -8.48 -3.62 2.18
N ALA A 176 -9.53 -4.22 1.61
CA ALA A 176 -10.87 -4.16 2.20
C ALA A 176 -10.91 -4.81 3.59
N GLY A 177 -10.23 -5.94 3.75
CA GLY A 177 -10.07 -6.58 5.06
C GLY A 177 -9.42 -5.67 6.09
N TYR A 178 -8.36 -4.95 5.73
CA TYR A 178 -7.70 -3.97 6.59
C TYR A 178 -8.64 -2.82 6.99
N ALA A 179 -9.45 -2.31 6.07
CA ALA A 179 -10.44 -1.27 6.37
C ALA A 179 -11.52 -1.74 7.36
N PHE A 180 -12.01 -2.98 7.22
CA PHE A 180 -12.93 -3.56 8.20
C PHE A 180 -12.27 -3.79 9.57
N VAL A 181 -10.98 -4.16 9.62
CA VAL A 181 -10.23 -4.24 10.88
C VAL A 181 -10.17 -2.88 11.57
N LEU A 182 -9.89 -1.79 10.83
CA LEU A 182 -9.92 -0.43 11.38
C LEU A 182 -11.29 -0.08 11.97
N ALA A 183 -12.36 -0.41 11.25
CA ALA A 183 -13.72 -0.18 11.71
C ALA A 183 -14.07 -1.02 12.96
N LEU A 184 -13.70 -2.30 12.98
CA LEU A 184 -13.89 -3.18 14.13
C LEU A 184 -13.11 -2.73 15.37
N CYS A 185 -11.88 -2.21 15.20
CA CYS A 185 -11.12 -1.54 16.26
C CYS A 185 -11.96 -0.41 16.88
N GLY A 186 -12.55 0.43 16.05
CA GLY A 186 -13.41 1.52 16.50
C GLY A 186 -14.63 1.03 17.29
N VAL A 187 -15.31 -0.01 16.78
CA VAL A 187 -16.49 -0.59 17.45
C VAL A 187 -16.11 -1.19 18.81
N ILE A 188 -15.03 -1.97 18.89
CA ILE A 188 -14.55 -2.58 20.16
C ILE A 188 -14.20 -1.49 21.17
N TYR A 189 -13.50 -0.44 20.74
CA TYR A 189 -13.18 0.72 21.57
C TYR A 189 -14.44 1.40 22.12
N GLN A 190 -15.40 1.74 21.25
CA GLN A 190 -16.63 2.42 21.68
C GLN A 190 -17.55 1.54 22.51
N LEU A 191 -17.65 0.24 22.23
CA LEU A 191 -18.36 -0.71 23.08
C LEU A 191 -17.79 -0.71 24.50
N GLN A 192 -16.47 -0.82 24.65
CA GLN A 192 -15.83 -0.76 25.95
C GLN A 192 -16.11 0.58 26.67
N GLN A 193 -15.99 1.73 25.95
CA GLN A 193 -16.30 3.04 26.52
C GLN A 193 -17.76 3.11 27.00
N SER A 194 -18.68 2.52 26.27
CA SER A 194 -20.11 2.49 26.62
C SER A 194 -20.38 1.69 27.90
N PHE A 195 -19.67 0.58 28.11
CA PHE A 195 -19.80 -0.24 29.32
C PHE A 195 -19.11 0.39 30.55
N GLN A 196 -18.02 1.16 30.32
CA GLN A 196 -17.31 1.87 31.40
C GLN A 196 -17.94 3.22 31.77
N GLU A 197 -19.13 3.53 31.24
CA GLU A 197 -19.84 4.80 31.45
C GLU A 197 -19.05 6.06 31.01
N ARG A 198 -17.97 5.89 30.25
CA ARG A 198 -17.06 6.95 29.78
C ARG A 198 -17.42 7.55 28.43
N LEU A 199 -18.55 7.16 27.82
CA LEU A 199 -19.03 7.83 26.62
C LEU A 199 -19.33 9.30 26.98
N ASN A 200 -18.55 10.21 26.46
CA ASN A 200 -18.85 11.64 26.45
C ASN A 200 -20.03 11.91 25.52
N ALA A 201 -21.17 11.29 25.83
CA ALA A 201 -22.41 11.64 25.17
C ALA A 201 -22.91 12.96 25.77
N PRO A 202 -23.48 13.88 24.95
CA PRO A 202 -24.18 15.03 25.47
C PRO A 202 -25.14 14.61 26.56
N GLN A 203 -25.30 15.43 27.62
CA GLN A 203 -26.12 15.06 28.80
C GLN A 203 -27.56 14.65 28.47
N TRP A 204 -28.12 15.12 27.33
CA TRP A 204 -29.45 14.74 26.84
C TRP A 204 -29.52 13.32 26.26
N LEU A 205 -28.38 12.66 26.01
CA LEU A 205 -28.26 11.27 25.52
C LEU A 205 -28.12 10.24 26.65
N ILE A 206 -28.33 10.64 27.92
CA ILE A 206 -28.14 9.78 29.11
C ILE A 206 -29.36 8.87 29.31
N GLY A 207 -29.14 7.59 29.59
CA GLY A 207 -30.18 6.60 29.89
C GLY A 207 -30.56 5.71 28.72
N ARG A 208 -31.81 5.76 28.23
CA ARG A 208 -32.29 4.89 27.12
C ARG A 208 -31.44 4.95 25.86
N TYR A 209 -30.89 6.11 25.54
CA TYR A 209 -30.05 6.29 24.36
C TYR A 209 -28.71 5.55 24.44
N ARG A 210 -28.15 5.30 25.65
CA ARG A 210 -26.97 4.43 25.81
C ARG A 210 -27.26 2.98 25.41
N GLN A 211 -28.43 2.49 25.71
CA GLN A 211 -28.83 1.12 25.33
C GLN A 211 -28.95 1.04 23.79
N TYR A 212 -29.60 2.02 23.17
CA TYR A 212 -29.69 2.08 21.71
C TYR A 212 -28.32 2.23 21.04
N ALA A 213 -27.42 3.05 21.61
CA ALA A 213 -26.05 3.19 21.10
C ALA A 213 -25.27 1.87 21.20
N ARG A 214 -25.37 1.15 22.33
CA ARG A 214 -24.77 -0.19 22.48
C ARG A 214 -25.32 -1.18 21.46
N PHE A 215 -26.63 -1.20 21.30
CA PHE A 215 -27.29 -2.05 20.31
C PHE A 215 -26.84 -1.71 18.87
N GLY A 216 -26.78 -0.43 18.53
CA GLY A 216 -26.24 0.02 17.24
C GLY A 216 -24.79 -0.41 17.02
N LEU A 217 -23.92 -0.29 18.03
CA LEU A 217 -22.53 -0.77 17.95
C LEU A 217 -22.44 -2.28 17.79
N MET A 218 -23.33 -3.06 18.44
CA MET A 218 -23.38 -4.51 18.25
C MET A 218 -23.81 -4.87 16.81
N ILE A 219 -24.77 -4.15 16.25
CA ILE A 219 -25.15 -4.31 14.83
C ILE A 219 -23.96 -4.01 13.92
N LEU A 220 -23.25 -2.90 14.14
CA LEU A 220 -22.05 -2.56 13.37
C LEU A 220 -20.96 -3.62 13.51
N PHE A 221 -20.77 -4.19 14.70
CA PHE A 221 -19.84 -5.30 14.90
C PHE A 221 -20.18 -6.50 14.00
N VAL A 222 -21.45 -6.88 13.97
CA VAL A 222 -21.93 -7.99 13.11
C VAL A 222 -21.72 -7.66 11.63
N ILE A 223 -22.18 -6.49 11.18
CA ILE A 223 -22.05 -6.05 9.78
C ILE A 223 -20.58 -6.02 9.33
N PHE A 224 -19.69 -5.45 10.13
CA PHE A 224 -18.28 -5.34 9.77
C PHE A 224 -17.56 -6.69 9.83
N THR A 225 -17.99 -7.59 10.71
CA THR A 225 -17.47 -8.97 10.75
C THR A 225 -17.91 -9.75 9.51
N ILE A 226 -19.16 -9.59 9.05
CA ILE A 226 -19.63 -10.16 7.80
C ILE A 226 -18.85 -9.57 6.62
N GLY A 227 -18.68 -8.24 6.57
CA GLY A 227 -17.90 -7.57 5.55
C GLY A 227 -16.46 -8.08 5.49
N LEU A 228 -15.82 -8.28 6.63
CA LEU A 228 -14.49 -8.89 6.73
C LEU A 228 -14.49 -10.33 6.20
N ALA A 229 -15.48 -11.14 6.55
CA ALA A 229 -15.61 -12.53 6.09
C ALA A 229 -15.80 -12.60 4.56
N LEU A 230 -16.60 -11.70 3.97
CA LEU A 230 -16.81 -11.60 2.52
C LEU A 230 -15.52 -11.29 1.75
N THR A 231 -14.54 -10.63 2.35
CA THR A 231 -13.22 -10.44 1.71
C THR A 231 -12.44 -11.74 1.61
N GLN A 232 -12.75 -12.73 2.42
CA GLN A 232 -11.97 -13.96 2.60
C GLN A 232 -10.47 -13.68 2.84
N SER A 233 -10.14 -12.55 3.49
CA SER A 233 -8.77 -12.14 3.77
C SER A 233 -8.19 -12.91 4.95
N ARG A 234 -7.16 -13.74 4.70
CA ARG A 234 -6.38 -14.40 5.77
C ARG A 234 -5.70 -13.37 6.66
N ALA A 235 -5.13 -12.33 6.04
CA ALA A 235 -4.49 -11.24 6.77
C ALA A 235 -5.48 -10.51 7.69
N GLY A 236 -6.70 -10.20 7.22
CA GLY A 236 -7.74 -9.57 8.03
C GLY A 236 -8.15 -10.40 9.25
N LEU A 237 -8.26 -11.72 9.07
CA LEU A 237 -8.54 -12.64 10.20
C LEU A 237 -7.41 -12.60 11.24
N VAL A 238 -6.15 -12.76 10.82
CA VAL A 238 -4.97 -12.72 11.70
C VAL A 238 -4.86 -11.38 12.43
N MET A 239 -5.10 -10.27 11.74
CA MET A 239 -5.12 -8.94 12.37
C MET A 239 -6.13 -8.86 13.51
N MET A 240 -7.37 -9.33 13.32
CA MET A 240 -8.39 -9.28 14.37
C MET A 240 -8.06 -10.19 15.55
N LEU A 241 -7.49 -11.37 15.30
CA LEU A 241 -7.02 -12.26 16.35
C LEU A 241 -5.90 -11.62 17.20
N ALA A 242 -5.11 -10.70 16.63
CA ALA A 242 -4.11 -9.93 17.36
C ALA A 242 -4.69 -8.69 18.06
N VAL A 243 -5.59 -7.94 17.38
CA VAL A 243 -6.18 -6.69 17.92
C VAL A 243 -6.87 -6.90 19.24
N ILE A 244 -7.72 -7.94 19.35
CA ILE A 244 -8.56 -8.17 20.54
C ILE A 244 -7.70 -8.36 21.80
N PRO A 245 -6.75 -9.31 21.84
CA PRO A 245 -5.93 -9.49 23.03
C PRO A 245 -5.01 -8.29 23.31
N ILE A 246 -4.39 -7.70 22.31
CA ILE A 246 -3.51 -6.53 22.50
C ILE A 246 -4.27 -5.39 23.15
N PHE A 247 -5.48 -5.10 22.65
CA PHE A 247 -6.31 -4.03 23.18
C PHE A 247 -6.64 -4.22 24.68
N PHE A 248 -7.07 -5.42 25.08
CA PHE A 248 -7.44 -5.66 26.48
C PHE A 248 -6.21 -5.84 27.39
N LEU A 249 -5.18 -6.55 26.93
CA LEU A 249 -4.01 -6.87 27.76
C LEU A 249 -3.16 -5.63 28.09
N THR A 250 -3.16 -4.60 27.25
CA THR A 250 -2.36 -3.39 27.47
C THR A 250 -3.04 -2.32 28.34
N GLN A 251 -4.30 -2.50 28.70
CA GLN A 251 -5.03 -1.55 29.52
C GLN A 251 -4.71 -1.67 31.03
N PRO A 252 -4.96 -0.62 31.84
CA PRO A 252 -4.69 -0.60 33.28
C PRO A 252 -5.85 -1.21 34.09
N ILE A 253 -6.29 -2.42 33.76
CA ILE A 253 -7.31 -3.17 34.46
C ILE A 253 -6.73 -4.43 35.10
N ALA A 254 -7.46 -5.07 36.01
CA ALA A 254 -7.01 -6.28 36.69
C ALA A 254 -6.73 -7.43 35.70
N TRP A 255 -5.68 -8.23 35.93
CA TRP A 255 -5.24 -9.28 35.01
C TRP A 255 -6.34 -10.29 34.65
N LYS A 256 -7.12 -10.74 35.67
CA LYS A 256 -8.25 -11.65 35.42
C LYS A 256 -9.27 -11.05 34.45
N SER A 257 -9.59 -9.76 34.62
CA SER A 257 -10.52 -9.05 33.73
C SER A 257 -9.93 -8.87 32.32
N LYS A 258 -8.62 -8.62 32.18
CA LYS A 258 -7.94 -8.55 30.89
C LYS A 258 -8.05 -9.86 30.11
N LEU A 259 -7.70 -10.95 30.78
CA LEU A 259 -7.71 -12.29 30.20
C LEU A 259 -9.14 -12.70 29.81
N SER A 260 -10.09 -12.53 30.75
CA SER A 260 -11.50 -12.81 30.50
C SER A 260 -12.08 -12.02 29.34
N ALA A 261 -11.82 -10.71 29.28
CA ALA A 261 -12.28 -9.86 28.17
C ALA A 261 -11.63 -10.24 26.82
N SER A 262 -10.34 -10.59 26.82
CA SER A 262 -9.62 -11.06 25.63
C SER A 262 -10.20 -12.37 25.12
N VAL A 263 -10.36 -13.37 25.98
CA VAL A 263 -10.89 -14.69 25.62
C VAL A 263 -12.35 -14.57 25.15
N PHE A 264 -13.19 -13.84 25.90
CA PHE A 264 -14.58 -13.63 25.51
C PHE A 264 -14.69 -12.90 24.16
N GLY A 265 -13.92 -11.83 23.98
CA GLY A 265 -13.90 -11.07 22.71
C GLY A 265 -13.45 -11.93 21.53
N LEU A 266 -12.44 -12.79 21.72
CA LEU A 266 -11.99 -13.73 20.69
C LEU A 266 -13.07 -14.77 20.37
N ILE A 267 -13.70 -15.37 21.38
CA ILE A 267 -14.78 -16.35 21.16
C ILE A 267 -15.91 -15.71 20.36
N VAL A 268 -16.39 -14.54 20.79
CA VAL A 268 -17.48 -13.82 20.11
C VAL A 268 -17.08 -13.50 18.66
N PHE A 269 -15.89 -12.95 18.45
CA PHE A 269 -15.42 -12.64 17.09
C PHE A 269 -15.33 -13.89 16.21
N VAL A 270 -14.72 -14.97 16.70
CA VAL A 270 -14.54 -16.21 15.94
C VAL A 270 -15.89 -16.83 15.59
N LEU A 271 -16.84 -16.88 16.53
CA LEU A 271 -18.17 -17.42 16.26
C LEU A 271 -18.91 -16.64 15.16
N TYR A 272 -18.91 -15.30 15.24
CA TYR A 272 -19.54 -14.47 14.21
C TYR A 272 -18.82 -14.58 12.87
N TYR A 273 -17.47 -14.62 12.87
CA TYR A 273 -16.68 -14.76 11.65
C TYR A 273 -16.91 -16.11 10.97
N MET A 274 -16.93 -17.20 11.74
CA MET A 274 -17.20 -18.54 11.20
C MET A 274 -18.62 -18.66 10.67
N GLY A 275 -19.61 -18.13 11.38
CA GLY A 275 -20.99 -18.07 10.89
C GLY A 275 -21.11 -17.28 9.58
N ALA A 276 -20.50 -16.11 9.50
CA ALA A 276 -20.48 -15.31 8.29
C ALA A 276 -19.75 -16.00 7.14
N SER A 277 -18.62 -16.65 7.40
CA SER A 277 -17.88 -17.41 6.41
C SER A 277 -18.67 -18.62 5.89
N TRP A 278 -19.41 -19.29 6.77
CA TRP A 278 -20.27 -20.40 6.38
C TRP A 278 -21.40 -19.96 5.43
N ILE A 279 -22.07 -18.84 5.75
CA ILE A 279 -23.10 -18.25 4.89
C ILE A 279 -22.50 -17.82 3.54
N SER A 280 -21.34 -17.19 3.55
CA SER A 280 -20.64 -16.75 2.33
C SER A 280 -20.25 -17.93 1.43
N ASN A 281 -19.76 -19.02 2.01
CA ASN A 281 -19.39 -20.23 1.25
C ASN A 281 -20.60 -20.98 0.69
N TYR A 282 -21.75 -20.92 1.37
CA TYR A 282 -22.99 -21.55 0.89
C TYR A 282 -23.54 -20.84 -0.34
N SER A 283 -23.37 -19.52 -0.43
CA SER A 283 -23.80 -18.72 -1.60
C SER A 283 -22.87 -18.83 -2.81
N SER A 284 -21.61 -19.23 -2.62
CA SER A 284 -20.60 -19.39 -3.67
C SER A 284 -20.15 -20.85 -3.78
N ALA A 285 -20.84 -21.63 -4.60
CA ALA A 285 -20.85 -23.10 -4.64
C ALA A 285 -19.48 -23.82 -4.80
N ASN A 286 -18.32 -23.17 -4.85
CA ASN A 286 -17.03 -23.85 -5.11
C ASN A 286 -15.78 -23.18 -4.52
N GLN A 287 -15.85 -22.40 -3.41
CA GLN A 287 -14.67 -21.68 -2.99
C GLN A 287 -14.26 -21.91 -1.55
N LEU A 288 -12.97 -22.19 -1.39
CA LEU A 288 -12.31 -22.39 -0.12
C LEU A 288 -12.26 -21.06 0.68
N GLY A 289 -12.94 -20.98 1.81
CA GLY A 289 -12.90 -19.83 2.71
C GLY A 289 -11.48 -19.50 3.22
N ALA A 290 -11.30 -18.36 3.89
CA ALA A 290 -9.99 -17.94 4.40
C ALA A 290 -9.32 -19.02 5.28
N VAL A 291 -10.10 -19.72 6.10
CA VAL A 291 -9.60 -20.77 7.01
C VAL A 291 -9.08 -21.98 6.24
N SER A 292 -9.83 -22.47 5.25
CA SER A 292 -9.39 -23.61 4.42
C SER A 292 -8.18 -23.27 3.54
N ARG A 293 -8.07 -22.02 3.07
CA ARG A 293 -6.87 -21.55 2.36
C ARG A 293 -5.65 -21.39 3.28
N MET A 294 -5.83 -21.19 4.60
CA MET A 294 -4.74 -21.25 5.57
C MET A 294 -4.17 -22.67 5.69
N ALA A 295 -5.00 -23.68 5.59
CA ALA A 295 -4.60 -25.08 5.65
C ALA A 295 -3.95 -25.56 4.32
N GLY A 296 -4.24 -24.92 3.19
CA GLY A 296 -3.88 -25.35 1.83
C GLY A 296 -2.48 -24.97 1.34
N GLY A 297 -1.56 -24.48 2.19
CA GLY A 297 -0.16 -24.30 1.83
C GLY A 297 0.33 -22.86 1.62
N GLN A 298 1.64 -22.75 1.44
CA GLN A 298 2.35 -21.47 1.26
C GLN A 298 2.02 -20.87 -0.12
N GLY A 299 1.59 -19.62 -0.12
CA GLY A 299 1.54 -18.83 -1.37
C GLY A 299 2.95 -18.38 -1.78
N ASN A 300 3.08 -17.83 -2.98
CA ASN A 300 4.35 -17.36 -3.60
C ASN A 300 5.13 -16.30 -2.78
N ARG A 301 4.58 -15.83 -1.65
CA ARG A 301 5.14 -14.75 -0.81
C ARG A 301 6.49 -15.08 -0.19
N SER A 302 6.73 -16.36 0.16
CA SER A 302 8.04 -16.78 0.66
C SER A 302 9.12 -16.65 -0.43
N ALA A 303 8.79 -17.04 -1.66
CA ALA A 303 9.69 -16.90 -2.80
C ALA A 303 10.00 -15.43 -3.14
N MET A 304 9.00 -14.55 -3.05
CA MET A 304 9.20 -13.10 -3.25
C MET A 304 10.09 -12.49 -2.16
N SER A 305 9.91 -12.91 -0.91
CA SER A 305 10.76 -12.46 0.19
C SER A 305 12.18 -13.01 0.07
N GLU A 306 12.35 -14.26 -0.40
CA GLU A 306 13.65 -14.87 -0.68
C GLU A 306 14.40 -14.09 -1.77
N ARG A 307 13.70 -13.73 -2.85
CA ARG A 307 14.22 -12.86 -3.92
C ARG A 307 14.72 -11.51 -3.38
N ALA A 308 13.92 -10.84 -2.56
CA ALA A 308 14.30 -9.59 -1.94
C ALA A 308 15.56 -9.73 -1.06
N MET A 309 15.71 -10.86 -0.38
CA MET A 309 16.89 -11.14 0.43
C MET A 309 18.13 -11.47 -0.41
N MET A 310 17.99 -12.07 -1.60
CA MET A 310 19.09 -12.23 -2.55
C MET A 310 19.60 -10.87 -3.03
N ILE A 311 18.69 -9.99 -3.45
CA ILE A 311 19.02 -8.60 -3.85
C ILE A 311 19.74 -7.88 -2.70
N PHE A 312 19.21 -7.98 -1.47
CA PHE A 312 19.84 -7.38 -0.29
C PHE A 312 21.25 -7.90 -0.02
N HIS A 313 21.48 -9.21 -0.21
CA HIS A 313 22.80 -9.81 0.03
C HIS A 313 23.90 -9.16 -0.80
N ASP A 314 23.60 -8.78 -2.04
CA ASP A 314 24.56 -8.15 -2.94
C ASP A 314 24.63 -6.63 -2.78
N HIS A 315 23.60 -6.02 -2.15
CA HIS A 315 23.46 -4.58 -1.95
C HIS A 315 23.18 -4.21 -0.47
N VAL A 316 24.00 -4.76 0.46
CA VAL A 316 23.75 -4.73 1.92
C VAL A 316 23.56 -3.32 2.47
N LEU A 317 24.38 -2.34 2.07
CA LEU A 317 24.41 -1.04 2.73
C LEU A 317 23.25 -0.12 2.31
N THR A 318 23.04 0.05 1.01
CA THR A 318 22.13 1.05 0.42
C THR A 318 20.93 0.44 -0.29
N GLY A 319 20.92 -0.88 -0.48
CA GLY A 319 19.97 -1.54 -1.38
C GLY A 319 20.20 -1.16 -2.85
N VAL A 320 19.32 -1.61 -3.72
CA VAL A 320 19.36 -1.29 -5.16
C VAL A 320 18.82 0.08 -5.52
N GLY A 321 18.22 0.79 -4.58
CA GLY A 321 17.54 2.07 -4.79
C GLY A 321 16.02 1.95 -4.76
N TRP A 322 15.37 3.03 -4.36
CA TRP A 322 13.91 3.11 -4.28
C TRP A 322 13.27 2.89 -5.65
N ASN A 323 12.30 2.00 -5.69
CA ASN A 323 11.54 1.60 -6.89
C ASN A 323 12.36 0.85 -7.97
N ASN A 324 13.55 0.37 -7.65
CA ASN A 324 14.38 -0.44 -8.57
C ASN A 324 14.25 -1.96 -8.34
N TYR A 325 13.45 -2.39 -7.34
CA TYR A 325 13.28 -3.81 -7.00
C TYR A 325 12.83 -4.67 -8.18
N MET A 326 11.91 -4.15 -9.01
CA MET A 326 11.36 -4.90 -10.14
C MET A 326 12.42 -5.17 -11.20
N GLY A 327 13.19 -4.15 -11.62
CA GLY A 327 14.29 -4.29 -12.58
C GLY A 327 15.38 -5.21 -12.04
N ALA A 328 15.83 -4.97 -10.81
CA ALA A 328 16.81 -5.85 -10.16
C ALA A 328 16.34 -7.31 -10.09
N SER A 329 15.04 -7.57 -9.94
CA SER A 329 14.50 -8.93 -9.93
C SER A 329 14.73 -9.69 -11.22
N VAL A 330 14.83 -9.02 -12.37
CA VAL A 330 15.12 -9.65 -13.67
C VAL A 330 16.51 -10.27 -13.67
N ASP A 331 17.49 -9.59 -13.06
CA ASP A 331 18.86 -10.08 -12.97
C ASP A 331 19.01 -11.37 -12.16
N TYR A 332 18.11 -11.58 -11.21
CA TYR A 332 18.10 -12.76 -10.34
C TYR A 332 17.13 -13.85 -10.80
N ALA A 333 16.49 -13.71 -11.97
CA ALA A 333 15.44 -14.62 -12.44
C ALA A 333 15.86 -16.09 -12.44
N GLN A 334 17.11 -16.40 -12.82
CA GLN A 334 17.66 -17.75 -12.87
C GLN A 334 17.65 -18.50 -11.51
N TYR A 335 17.62 -17.78 -10.39
CA TYR A 335 17.59 -18.37 -9.04
C TYR A 335 16.19 -18.61 -8.51
N PHE A 336 15.14 -18.23 -9.26
CA PHE A 336 13.76 -18.30 -8.79
C PHE A 336 13.20 -19.72 -8.94
N LYS A 337 12.63 -20.20 -7.85
CA LYS A 337 11.85 -21.44 -7.83
C LYS A 337 10.41 -21.24 -8.27
N TRP A 338 9.97 -20.00 -8.44
CA TRP A 338 8.58 -19.66 -8.68
C TRP A 338 8.45 -18.45 -9.61
N PRO A 339 7.80 -18.64 -10.77
CA PRO A 339 7.67 -17.59 -11.77
C PRO A 339 6.58 -16.58 -11.38
N GLU A 340 6.95 -15.41 -10.95
CA GLU A 340 6.01 -14.30 -10.76
C GLU A 340 6.72 -12.96 -10.88
N ILE A 341 6.24 -12.13 -11.79
CA ILE A 341 6.63 -10.73 -11.89
C ILE A 341 5.92 -9.99 -10.75
N ALA A 342 6.67 -9.35 -9.88
CA ALA A 342 6.15 -8.56 -8.78
C ALA A 342 6.94 -7.27 -8.62
N ASP A 343 6.22 -6.18 -8.43
CA ASP A 343 6.77 -4.86 -8.16
C ASP A 343 7.27 -4.70 -6.72
N HIS A 344 7.03 -5.73 -5.87
CA HIS A 344 7.48 -5.73 -4.48
C HIS A 344 7.45 -7.15 -3.87
N SER A 345 8.14 -7.29 -2.71
CA SER A 345 8.36 -8.58 -2.05
C SER A 345 7.17 -9.09 -1.22
N HIS A 346 6.04 -8.37 -1.15
CA HIS A 346 4.91 -8.65 -0.24
C HIS A 346 5.30 -8.78 1.25
N ASN A 347 6.44 -8.20 1.62
CA ASN A 347 6.91 -8.11 3.00
C ASN A 347 7.68 -6.79 3.16
N PHE A 348 7.16 -5.94 4.05
CA PHE A 348 7.72 -4.61 4.27
C PHE A 348 9.21 -4.63 4.65
N ALA A 349 9.62 -5.56 5.54
CA ALA A 349 10.99 -5.59 6.04
C ALA A 349 11.98 -6.01 4.92
N THR A 350 11.65 -7.06 4.17
CA THR A 350 12.53 -7.52 3.07
C THR A 350 12.58 -6.50 1.93
N MET A 351 11.47 -5.77 1.69
CA MET A 351 11.44 -4.71 0.69
C MET A 351 12.33 -3.53 1.07
N ILE A 352 12.27 -3.07 2.33
CA ILE A 352 13.17 -2.01 2.84
C ILE A 352 14.64 -2.45 2.73
N LEU A 353 14.95 -3.71 3.05
CA LEU A 353 16.32 -4.22 2.93
C LEU A 353 16.76 -4.28 1.45
N ALA A 354 15.91 -4.73 0.54
CA ALA A 354 16.26 -4.83 -0.88
C ALA A 354 16.48 -3.44 -1.52
N GLU A 355 15.64 -2.46 -1.23
CA GLU A 355 15.70 -1.13 -1.87
C GLU A 355 16.56 -0.11 -1.12
N LEU A 356 16.61 -0.16 0.22
CA LEU A 356 17.28 0.83 1.06
C LEU A 356 18.42 0.27 1.92
N GLY A 357 18.62 -1.04 1.89
CA GLY A 357 19.67 -1.72 2.64
C GLY A 357 19.56 -1.56 4.16
N VAL A 358 20.66 -1.72 4.86
CA VAL A 358 20.78 -1.52 6.30
C VAL A 358 20.47 -0.07 6.69
N LEU A 359 20.83 0.91 5.85
CA LEU A 359 20.52 2.33 6.11
C LEU A 359 19.01 2.55 6.21
N GLY A 360 18.22 1.91 5.34
CA GLY A 360 16.76 1.93 5.42
C GLY A 360 16.24 1.31 6.72
N ALA A 361 16.75 0.14 7.10
CA ALA A 361 16.37 -0.52 8.34
C ALA A 361 16.68 0.32 9.59
N LEU A 362 17.83 1.00 9.62
CA LEU A 362 18.22 1.89 10.72
C LEU A 362 17.26 3.06 10.90
N CYS A 363 16.60 3.56 9.84
CA CYS A 363 15.59 4.60 9.96
C CYS A 363 14.40 4.18 10.82
N PHE A 364 14.13 2.88 10.99
CA PHE A 364 13.02 2.35 11.80
C PHE A 364 13.37 2.17 13.29
N VAL A 365 14.62 2.36 13.70
CA VAL A 365 15.03 2.24 15.12
C VAL A 365 14.13 3.05 16.06
N PRO A 366 13.73 4.31 15.77
CA PRO A 366 12.84 5.07 16.64
C PRO A 366 11.46 4.41 16.81
N ILE A 367 10.88 3.82 15.74
CA ILE A 367 9.60 3.12 15.81
C ILE A 367 9.72 1.81 16.60
N VAL A 368 10.74 1.01 16.32
CA VAL A 368 10.99 -0.25 17.04
C VAL A 368 11.15 0.02 18.53
N TRP A 369 11.98 1.01 18.89
CA TRP A 369 12.16 1.41 20.29
C TRP A 369 10.84 1.85 20.95
N LEU A 370 10.03 2.66 20.25
CA LEU A 370 8.72 3.09 20.72
C LEU A 370 7.80 1.89 20.99
N LEU A 371 7.71 0.94 20.05
CA LEU A 371 6.85 -0.23 20.16
C LEU A 371 7.29 -1.17 21.28
N VAL A 372 8.60 -1.44 21.42
CA VAL A 372 9.14 -2.25 22.52
C VAL A 372 8.76 -1.64 23.86
N ARG A 373 8.90 -0.31 24.02
CA ARG A 373 8.46 0.37 25.23
C ARG A 373 6.95 0.32 25.44
N ALA A 374 6.17 0.52 24.34
CA ALA A 374 4.73 0.55 24.42
C ALA A 374 4.12 -0.78 24.92
N ILE A 375 4.67 -1.92 24.52
CA ILE A 375 4.18 -3.24 24.95
C ILE A 375 4.29 -3.40 26.49
N HIS A 376 5.28 -2.80 27.12
CA HIS A 376 5.51 -2.89 28.58
C HIS A 376 4.74 -1.84 29.39
N LEU A 377 4.13 -0.86 28.73
CA LEU A 377 3.41 0.22 29.40
C LEU A 377 1.92 -0.11 29.53
N ARG A 378 1.28 0.54 30.51
CA ARG A 378 -0.18 0.54 30.62
C ARG A 378 -0.75 1.73 29.85
N HIS A 379 -1.73 1.48 29.03
CA HIS A 379 -2.30 2.48 28.11
C HIS A 379 -3.73 2.85 28.49
N SER A 380 -4.10 4.12 28.28
CA SER A 380 -5.51 4.48 28.21
C SER A 380 -6.20 3.68 27.08
N SER A 381 -7.52 3.57 27.10
CA SER A 381 -8.26 2.84 26.07
C SER A 381 -7.96 3.35 24.65
N GLU A 382 -7.76 4.68 24.48
CA GLU A 382 -7.41 5.32 23.22
C GLU A 382 -6.03 4.91 22.72
N SER A 383 -5.04 4.89 23.62
CA SER A 383 -3.68 4.46 23.26
C SER A 383 -3.58 2.94 23.10
N ALA A 384 -4.39 2.17 23.84
CA ALA A 384 -4.45 0.72 23.71
C ALA A 384 -5.02 0.28 22.35
N ILE A 385 -6.11 0.92 21.89
CA ILE A 385 -6.66 0.61 20.56
C ILE A 385 -5.75 1.08 19.44
N ALA A 386 -5.08 2.23 19.62
CA ALA A 386 -4.07 2.69 18.68
C ALA A 386 -2.90 1.70 18.56
N LEU A 387 -2.41 1.17 19.69
CA LEU A 387 -1.35 0.15 19.70
C LEU A 387 -1.81 -1.15 19.02
N ALA A 388 -3.01 -1.62 19.32
CA ALA A 388 -3.57 -2.82 18.72
C ALA A 388 -3.68 -2.67 17.18
N PHE A 389 -4.16 -1.53 16.69
CA PHE A 389 -4.25 -1.22 15.27
C PHE A 389 -2.87 -1.13 14.60
N VAL A 390 -1.89 -0.47 15.25
CA VAL A 390 -0.51 -0.35 14.73
C VAL A 390 0.15 -1.72 14.60
N ILE A 391 0.03 -2.60 15.62
CA ILE A 391 0.57 -3.96 15.55
C ILE A 391 -0.13 -4.78 14.47
N ALA A 392 -1.47 -4.67 14.36
CA ALA A 392 -2.22 -5.31 13.28
C ALA A 392 -1.75 -4.83 11.90
N SER A 393 -1.46 -3.53 11.75
CA SER A 393 -0.92 -2.96 10.51
C SER A 393 0.46 -3.51 10.17
N ILE A 394 1.33 -3.70 11.17
CA ILE A 394 2.65 -4.32 10.99
C ILE A 394 2.52 -5.79 10.59
N LEU A 395 1.61 -6.55 11.23
CA LEU A 395 1.31 -7.92 10.83
C LEU A 395 0.80 -7.99 9.39
N TYR A 396 -0.02 -7.03 8.99
CA TYR A 396 -0.48 -6.95 7.60
C TYR A 396 0.67 -6.58 6.65
N ALA A 397 1.53 -5.64 7.02
CA ALA A 397 2.69 -5.23 6.24
C ALA A 397 3.78 -6.34 6.12
N SER A 398 3.76 -7.36 6.98
CA SER A 398 4.64 -8.52 6.86
C SER A 398 4.21 -9.54 5.79
N VAL A 399 3.00 -9.39 5.23
CA VAL A 399 2.45 -10.29 4.22
C VAL A 399 1.86 -9.57 3.00
N GLU A 400 1.84 -8.25 3.04
CA GLU A 400 1.38 -7.34 1.98
C GLU A 400 2.13 -6.02 2.09
N TYR A 401 1.79 -5.01 1.28
CA TYR A 401 2.50 -3.72 1.23
C TYR A 401 1.60 -2.49 1.50
N PRO A 402 0.68 -2.50 2.49
CA PRO A 402 -0.21 -1.36 2.72
C PRO A 402 0.55 -0.07 3.02
N LEU A 403 1.72 -0.14 3.64
CA LEU A 403 2.50 1.04 4.03
C LEU A 403 3.23 1.72 2.85
N TRP A 404 3.20 1.15 1.65
CA TRP A 404 3.58 1.81 0.40
C TRP A 404 2.50 2.79 -0.10
N TYR A 405 1.25 2.61 0.35
CA TYR A 405 0.17 3.51 -0.02
C TYR A 405 0.03 4.64 0.99
N PHE A 406 0.13 5.87 0.53
CA PHE A 406 0.05 7.07 1.37
C PHE A 406 -1.20 7.08 2.27
N ARG A 407 -2.34 6.68 1.75
CA ARG A 407 -3.63 6.64 2.48
C ARG A 407 -3.57 5.78 3.75
N TYR A 408 -2.84 4.65 3.73
CA TYR A 408 -2.67 3.78 4.89
C TYR A 408 -1.53 4.27 5.79
N LEU A 409 -0.45 4.74 5.19
CA LEU A 409 0.74 5.19 5.89
C LEU A 409 0.44 6.41 6.78
N ALA A 410 -0.36 7.38 6.30
CA ALA A 410 -0.73 8.56 7.09
C ALA A 410 -1.57 8.19 8.32
N VAL A 411 -2.53 7.26 8.18
CA VAL A 411 -3.33 6.75 9.30
C VAL A 411 -2.44 5.97 10.28
N PHE A 412 -1.57 5.10 9.79
CA PHE A 412 -0.60 4.36 10.61
C PHE A 412 0.28 5.30 11.45
N ALA A 413 0.88 6.32 10.84
CA ALA A 413 1.76 7.27 11.52
C ALA A 413 1.02 8.11 12.56
N LEU A 414 -0.22 8.49 12.29
CA LEU A 414 -1.09 9.19 13.23
C LEU A 414 -1.36 8.34 14.48
N PHE A 415 -1.78 7.07 14.28
CA PHE A 415 -2.05 6.15 15.39
C PHE A 415 -0.78 5.82 16.18
N LEU A 416 0.36 5.66 15.50
CA LEU A 416 1.66 5.44 16.15
C LEU A 416 2.02 6.60 17.09
N ALA A 417 1.77 7.84 16.72
CA ALA A 417 2.04 9.01 17.55
C ALA A 417 1.09 9.12 18.77
N LEU A 418 -0.13 8.53 18.70
CA LEU A 418 -1.06 8.47 19.82
C LEU A 418 -0.60 7.50 20.93
N ILE A 419 0.25 6.53 20.60
CA ILE A 419 0.75 5.52 21.55
C ILE A 419 1.83 6.11 22.45
N GLU A 420 2.68 7.00 21.96
CA GLU A 420 3.85 7.49 22.67
C GLU A 420 3.45 8.33 23.89
N GLN A 421 3.90 7.89 25.07
CA GLN A 421 3.61 8.56 26.34
C GLN A 421 4.66 9.64 26.65
N THR A 422 5.93 9.37 26.33
CA THR A 422 7.04 10.30 26.61
C THR A 422 7.45 11.02 25.33
N LYS A 423 7.09 12.30 25.23
CA LYS A 423 7.35 13.14 24.05
C LYS A 423 8.36 14.21 24.40
N TRP A 424 9.18 14.61 23.44
CA TRP A 424 10.04 15.76 23.58
C TRP A 424 9.22 17.06 23.57
N GLN A 425 9.65 18.05 24.36
CA GLN A 425 9.03 19.36 24.32
C GLN A 425 9.66 20.17 23.18
N LEU A 426 8.81 20.71 22.31
CA LEU A 426 9.23 21.53 21.18
C LEU A 426 8.15 22.56 20.86
N ALA A 427 8.42 23.82 21.19
CA ALA A 427 7.46 24.88 20.92
C ALA A 427 7.75 25.55 19.58
N TRP A 428 6.83 25.43 18.64
CA TRP A 428 6.93 26.12 17.36
C TRP A 428 6.39 27.56 17.47
N GLN A 429 7.16 28.49 16.92
CA GLN A 429 6.71 29.88 16.85
C GLN A 429 5.44 29.99 15.96
N PRO A 430 4.51 30.91 16.29
CA PRO A 430 3.29 31.09 15.52
C PRO A 430 3.53 31.40 14.02
N LYS A 431 4.59 32.16 13.71
CA LYS A 431 4.98 32.48 12.33
C LYS A 431 5.36 31.21 11.55
N LEU A 432 6.15 30.31 12.15
CA LEU A 432 6.56 29.04 11.54
C LEU A 432 5.34 28.15 11.27
N ARG A 433 4.42 28.02 12.23
CA ARG A 433 3.20 27.23 12.06
C ARG A 433 2.33 27.74 10.91
N LYS A 434 2.13 29.06 10.82
CA LYS A 434 1.37 29.69 9.73
C LYS A 434 2.06 29.49 8.37
N ALA A 435 3.38 29.61 8.30
CA ALA A 435 4.14 29.33 7.09
C ALA A 435 3.97 27.87 6.65
N MET A 436 4.09 26.92 7.58
CA MET A 436 3.84 25.50 7.29
C MET A 436 2.41 25.24 6.85
N SER A 437 1.41 25.91 7.45
CA SER A 437 0.03 25.80 7.00
C SER A 437 -0.14 26.25 5.54
N ILE A 438 0.49 27.36 5.14
CA ILE A 438 0.46 27.85 3.75
C ILE A 438 1.14 26.86 2.81
N ILE A 439 2.30 26.31 3.21
CA ILE A 439 2.99 25.27 2.42
C ILE A 439 2.08 24.06 2.21
N MET A 440 1.39 23.61 3.26
CA MET A 440 0.48 22.46 3.17
C MET A 440 -0.73 22.74 2.26
N LEU A 441 -1.26 23.96 2.24
CA LEU A 441 -2.29 24.38 1.27
C LEU A 441 -1.73 24.33 -0.16
N GLY A 442 -0.50 24.79 -0.37
CA GLY A 442 0.17 24.68 -1.66
C GLY A 442 0.34 23.21 -2.11
N LEU A 443 0.72 22.31 -1.21
CA LEU A 443 0.83 20.88 -1.50
C LEU A 443 -0.52 20.24 -1.81
N ALA A 444 -1.60 20.65 -1.16
CA ALA A 444 -2.94 20.19 -1.49
C ALA A 444 -3.37 20.62 -2.90
N MET A 445 -3.07 21.86 -3.30
CA MET A 445 -3.31 22.34 -4.67
C MET A 445 -2.44 21.60 -5.69
N LEU A 446 -1.17 21.37 -5.36
CA LEU A 446 -0.24 20.62 -6.18
C LEU A 446 -0.71 19.18 -6.41
N SER A 447 -1.29 18.55 -5.39
CA SER A 447 -1.93 17.23 -5.53
C SER A 447 -3.05 17.24 -6.58
N GLY A 448 -3.92 18.27 -6.56
CA GLY A 448 -4.96 18.44 -7.58
C GLY A 448 -4.39 18.60 -9.00
N TYR A 449 -3.29 19.36 -9.12
CA TYR A 449 -2.57 19.53 -10.38
C TYR A 449 -2.02 18.19 -10.91
N TYR A 450 -1.37 17.37 -10.06
CA TYR A 450 -0.85 16.07 -10.47
C TYR A 450 -1.95 15.05 -10.80
N ILE A 451 -3.10 15.10 -10.11
CA ILE A 451 -4.27 14.29 -10.47
C ILE A 451 -4.76 14.68 -11.87
N TRP A 452 -4.86 15.98 -12.17
CA TRP A 452 -5.25 16.46 -13.48
C TRP A 452 -4.26 16.03 -14.58
N GLN A 453 -2.96 16.18 -14.34
CA GLN A 453 -1.91 15.72 -15.26
C GLN A 453 -1.97 14.21 -15.50
N TYR A 454 -2.23 13.42 -14.44
CA TYR A 454 -2.36 11.98 -14.55
C TYR A 454 -3.55 11.55 -15.43
N PHE A 455 -4.70 12.22 -15.28
CA PHE A 455 -5.85 11.97 -16.15
C PHE A 455 -5.56 12.41 -17.60
N HIS A 456 -4.84 13.50 -17.79
CA HIS A 456 -4.43 13.98 -19.11
C HIS A 456 -3.52 12.94 -19.80
N LEU A 457 -2.50 12.46 -19.10
CA LEU A 457 -1.60 11.42 -19.57
C LEU A 457 -2.34 10.12 -19.93
N ASN A 458 -3.24 9.65 -19.05
CA ASN A 458 -4.01 8.45 -19.32
C ASN A 458 -5.01 8.60 -20.47
N TYR A 459 -5.69 9.73 -20.55
CA TYR A 459 -6.75 9.93 -21.54
C TYR A 459 -6.20 10.24 -22.93
N LEU A 460 -5.21 11.10 -23.02
CA LEU A 460 -4.68 11.54 -24.31
C LEU A 460 -3.61 10.58 -24.86
N ASP A 461 -2.69 10.15 -24.03
CA ASP A 461 -1.55 9.38 -24.50
C ASP A 461 -1.84 7.88 -24.49
N TYR A 462 -2.29 7.32 -23.37
CA TYR A 462 -2.54 5.89 -23.26
C TYR A 462 -3.76 5.40 -24.08
N ASN A 463 -4.93 6.06 -23.96
CA ASN A 463 -6.12 5.66 -24.72
C ASN A 463 -6.02 5.97 -26.21
N ARG A 464 -5.28 7.01 -26.59
CA ARG A 464 -4.99 7.34 -27.99
C ARG A 464 -4.14 6.26 -28.63
N PHE A 465 -3.15 5.77 -27.90
CA PHE A 465 -2.33 4.66 -28.35
C PHE A 465 -3.14 3.37 -28.57
N ILE A 466 -3.91 2.91 -27.58
CA ILE A 466 -4.72 1.69 -27.70
C ILE A 466 -5.70 1.74 -28.89
N LYS A 467 -6.19 2.93 -29.22
CA LYS A 467 -7.10 3.11 -30.37
C LYS A 467 -6.40 3.19 -31.72
N HIS A 468 -5.11 3.46 -31.76
CA HIS A 468 -4.37 3.75 -33.01
C HIS A 468 -3.29 2.70 -33.37
N THR A 469 -3.16 1.60 -32.61
CA THR A 469 -2.16 0.54 -32.86
C THR A 469 -2.27 -0.15 -34.22
N ASN A 470 -3.35 0.06 -34.97
CA ASN A 470 -3.50 -0.50 -36.31
C ASN A 470 -2.72 0.23 -37.42
N HIS A 471 -1.95 1.28 -37.10
CA HIS A 471 -1.24 2.10 -38.10
C HIS A 471 0.27 2.31 -37.82
N LEU A 472 0.86 1.52 -36.92
CA LEU A 472 2.26 1.70 -36.48
C LEU A 472 3.28 1.06 -37.43
N ASN A 473 3.34 1.51 -38.67
CA ASN A 473 4.49 1.28 -39.57
C ASN A 473 5.28 2.57 -39.86
N GLN A 474 5.05 3.65 -39.15
CA GLN A 474 5.79 4.88 -39.31
C GLN A 474 6.78 5.07 -38.16
N ASP A 475 8.03 5.47 -38.51
CA ASP A 475 9.02 5.91 -37.54
C ASP A 475 8.41 7.04 -36.68
N VAL A 476 7.99 6.68 -35.49
CA VAL A 476 7.46 7.66 -34.54
C VAL A 476 8.64 8.45 -34.04
N GLY A 477 8.74 9.71 -34.45
CA GLY A 477 9.66 10.66 -33.83
C GLY A 477 9.36 10.70 -32.33
N ILE A 478 10.39 10.41 -31.53
CA ILE A 478 10.30 10.44 -30.06
C ILE A 478 10.09 11.90 -29.68
N ASP A 479 8.83 12.27 -29.40
CA ASP A 479 8.49 13.64 -29.00
C ASP A 479 8.37 13.71 -27.48
N TYR A 480 9.47 14.15 -26.83
CA TYR A 480 9.53 14.39 -25.38
C TYR A 480 8.81 15.68 -24.93
N GLN A 481 8.02 16.34 -25.79
CA GLN A 481 7.49 17.68 -25.51
C GLN A 481 6.47 17.76 -24.35
N ASN A 482 6.02 16.64 -23.81
CA ASN A 482 5.02 16.60 -22.74
C ASN A 482 5.51 15.96 -21.42
N ASP A 483 6.82 15.97 -21.20
CA ASP A 483 7.39 15.39 -19.98
C ASP A 483 7.00 16.23 -18.75
N VAL A 484 6.16 15.65 -17.88
CA VAL A 484 5.75 16.26 -16.62
C VAL A 484 6.68 15.76 -15.53
N PHE A 485 7.40 16.66 -14.87
CA PHE A 485 8.29 16.34 -13.76
C PHE A 485 7.59 15.43 -12.72
N GLY A 486 8.22 14.32 -12.42
CA GLY A 486 7.68 13.27 -11.55
C GLY A 486 6.95 12.14 -12.29
N PHE A 487 6.69 12.28 -13.61
CA PHE A 487 5.98 11.29 -14.43
C PHE A 487 6.84 10.63 -15.52
N SER A 488 8.15 10.82 -15.50
CA SER A 488 9.07 10.22 -16.49
C SER A 488 8.87 8.71 -16.62
N ALA A 489 8.69 8.00 -15.50
CA ALA A 489 8.42 6.56 -15.51
C ALA A 489 7.13 6.18 -16.26
N TYR A 490 6.07 6.96 -16.16
CA TYR A 490 4.82 6.71 -16.89
C TYR A 490 4.95 7.07 -18.37
N HIS A 491 5.68 8.13 -18.66
CA HIS A 491 5.97 8.56 -20.02
C HIS A 491 6.77 7.49 -20.77
N ASP A 492 7.85 6.99 -20.19
CA ASP A 492 8.69 5.95 -20.82
C ASP A 492 7.95 4.63 -21.00
N ARG A 493 7.05 4.25 -20.08
CA ARG A 493 6.18 3.08 -20.28
C ARG A 493 5.26 3.24 -21.49
N ILE A 494 4.67 4.43 -21.70
CA ILE A 494 3.85 4.71 -22.88
C ILE A 494 4.73 4.72 -24.14
N LEU A 495 5.90 5.29 -24.05
CA LEU A 495 6.87 5.34 -25.15
C LEU A 495 7.32 3.93 -25.55
N ALA A 496 7.65 3.07 -24.59
CA ALA A 496 8.04 1.67 -24.84
C ALA A 496 6.97 0.88 -25.62
N MET A 497 5.67 1.18 -25.41
CA MET A 497 4.60 0.56 -26.19
C MET A 497 4.55 1.04 -27.65
N GLN A 498 5.20 2.15 -27.99
CA GLN A 498 5.15 2.79 -29.31
C GLN A 498 6.45 2.59 -30.09
N VAL A 499 7.57 2.32 -29.42
CA VAL A 499 8.88 2.17 -30.04
C VAL A 499 8.93 0.89 -30.88
N PRO A 500 9.21 0.99 -32.21
CA PRO A 500 9.35 -0.19 -33.05
C PRO A 500 10.63 -0.96 -32.68
N ILE A 501 10.48 -2.28 -32.48
CA ILE A 501 11.61 -3.16 -32.14
C ILE A 501 12.36 -3.51 -33.44
N ASN A 502 13.42 -2.77 -33.74
CA ASN A 502 14.28 -2.98 -34.89
C ASN A 502 15.70 -2.43 -34.61
N ARG A 503 16.64 -2.69 -35.51
CA ARG A 503 18.05 -2.31 -35.36
C ARG A 503 18.29 -0.78 -35.42
N HIS A 504 17.37 -0.01 -35.99
CA HIS A 504 17.52 1.43 -36.09
C HIS A 504 17.52 2.09 -34.71
N GLN A 505 18.54 2.88 -34.39
CA GLN A 505 18.73 3.52 -33.09
C GLN A 505 18.68 2.54 -31.90
N ALA A 506 19.17 1.31 -32.07
CA ALA A 506 19.08 0.26 -31.05
C ALA A 506 19.64 0.68 -29.69
N SER A 507 20.74 1.45 -29.63
CA SER A 507 21.33 1.92 -28.38
C SER A 507 20.45 2.91 -27.62
N VAL A 508 19.71 3.78 -28.32
CA VAL A 508 18.78 4.74 -27.68
C VAL A 508 17.56 3.99 -27.14
N LYS A 509 17.03 3.07 -27.93
CA LYS A 509 15.86 2.25 -27.54
C LYS A 509 16.19 1.31 -26.39
N GLU A 510 17.37 0.72 -26.41
CA GLU A 510 17.84 -0.13 -25.32
C GLU A 510 17.89 0.64 -24.01
N ALA A 511 18.44 1.84 -23.97
CA ALA A 511 18.48 2.66 -22.75
C ALA A 511 17.08 2.96 -22.20
N ILE A 512 16.08 3.20 -23.07
CA ILE A 512 14.68 3.39 -22.65
C ILE A 512 14.14 2.13 -22.00
N PHE A 513 14.35 0.96 -22.62
CA PHE A 513 13.83 -0.30 -22.08
C PHE A 513 14.56 -0.75 -20.81
N GLU A 514 15.85 -0.46 -20.66
CA GLU A 514 16.61 -0.66 -19.42
C GLU A 514 15.94 0.05 -18.24
N GLU A 515 15.59 1.32 -18.40
CA GLU A 515 14.90 2.09 -17.36
C GLU A 515 13.45 1.60 -17.13
N VAL A 516 12.73 1.27 -18.22
CA VAL A 516 11.34 0.78 -18.14
C VAL A 516 11.25 -0.52 -17.35
N LEU A 517 12.24 -1.41 -17.40
CA LEU A 517 12.25 -2.66 -16.63
C LEU A 517 12.14 -2.43 -15.11
N ASN A 518 12.52 -1.27 -14.60
CA ASN A 518 12.34 -0.94 -13.17
C ASN A 518 10.88 -0.68 -12.77
N THR A 519 10.01 -0.38 -13.74
CA THR A 519 8.60 -0.06 -13.49
C THR A 519 7.61 -0.99 -14.20
N ASP A 520 8.09 -1.74 -15.20
CA ASP A 520 7.31 -2.70 -15.98
C ASP A 520 8.21 -3.79 -16.56
N SER A 521 8.53 -4.81 -15.75
CA SER A 521 9.26 -6.02 -16.20
C SER A 521 8.31 -7.04 -16.84
N SER A 522 7.34 -6.60 -17.65
CA SER A 522 6.50 -7.53 -18.44
C SER A 522 7.37 -8.35 -19.39
N GLN A 523 6.91 -9.55 -19.74
CA GLN A 523 7.61 -10.41 -20.70
C GLN A 523 7.95 -9.67 -21.99
N TYR A 524 7.01 -8.84 -22.48
CA TYR A 524 7.22 -8.02 -23.67
C TYR A 524 8.42 -7.07 -23.50
N ASN A 525 8.49 -6.33 -22.41
CA ASN A 525 9.57 -5.37 -22.18
C ASN A 525 10.92 -6.06 -21.97
N ILE A 526 10.95 -7.20 -21.26
CA ILE A 526 12.18 -7.99 -21.09
C ILE A 526 12.69 -8.51 -22.46
N LEU A 527 11.80 -9.04 -23.28
CA LEU A 527 12.16 -9.54 -24.62
C LEU A 527 12.58 -8.42 -25.58
N ALA A 528 11.92 -7.26 -25.52
CA ALA A 528 12.30 -6.09 -26.32
C ALA A 528 13.70 -5.61 -25.93
N TYR A 529 13.98 -5.51 -24.64
CA TYR A 529 15.32 -5.16 -24.14
C TYR A 529 16.37 -6.16 -24.62
N ALA A 530 16.09 -7.46 -24.51
CA ALA A 530 16.98 -8.51 -25.00
C ALA A 530 17.26 -8.40 -26.51
N GLN A 531 16.26 -8.04 -27.33
CA GLN A 531 16.43 -7.82 -28.76
C GLN A 531 17.36 -6.63 -29.06
N PHE A 532 17.24 -5.53 -28.31
CA PHE A 532 18.13 -4.39 -28.49
C PHE A 532 19.57 -4.72 -28.08
N LEU A 533 19.79 -5.50 -27.01
CA LEU A 533 21.10 -6.02 -26.64
C LEU A 533 21.71 -6.89 -27.77
N ALA A 534 20.90 -7.76 -28.37
CA ALA A 534 21.33 -8.59 -29.48
C ALA A 534 21.71 -7.75 -30.72
N TYR A 535 20.93 -6.71 -31.04
CA TYR A 535 21.25 -5.78 -32.12
C TYR A 535 22.56 -4.99 -31.90
N LYS A 536 22.93 -4.74 -30.65
CA LYS A 536 24.23 -4.15 -30.25
C LYS A 536 25.38 -5.14 -30.27
N GLY A 537 25.10 -6.44 -30.37
CA GLY A 537 26.10 -7.52 -30.38
C GLY A 537 26.38 -8.11 -28.99
N ASP A 538 25.66 -7.69 -27.93
CA ASP A 538 25.80 -8.28 -26.60
C ASP A 538 24.90 -9.52 -26.48
N GLN A 539 25.37 -10.62 -27.09
CA GLN A 539 24.62 -11.88 -27.17
C GLN A 539 24.44 -12.53 -25.79
N GLN A 540 25.43 -12.39 -24.89
CA GLN A 540 25.38 -12.99 -23.57
C GLN A 540 24.32 -12.31 -22.68
N ALA A 541 24.30 -10.98 -22.65
CA ALA A 541 23.28 -10.24 -21.92
C ALA A 541 21.88 -10.47 -22.54
N ALA A 542 21.77 -10.53 -23.87
CA ALA A 542 20.53 -10.85 -24.55
C ALA A 542 19.99 -12.23 -24.13
N LEU A 543 20.83 -13.27 -24.12
CA LEU A 543 20.43 -14.62 -23.70
C LEU A 543 19.92 -14.63 -22.24
N LYS A 544 20.65 -13.99 -21.32
CA LYS A 544 20.26 -13.87 -19.91
C LYS A 544 18.84 -13.29 -19.76
N HIS A 545 18.50 -12.25 -20.51
CA HIS A 545 17.17 -11.63 -20.44
C HIS A 545 16.08 -12.46 -21.14
N ILE A 546 16.40 -13.19 -22.21
CA ILE A 546 15.48 -14.15 -22.82
C ILE A 546 15.15 -15.28 -21.84
N GLU A 547 16.15 -15.82 -21.15
CA GLU A 547 15.96 -16.80 -20.09
C GLU A 547 15.07 -16.23 -18.97
N ALA A 548 15.34 -14.99 -18.54
CA ALA A 548 14.56 -14.30 -17.52
C ALA A 548 13.09 -14.13 -17.97
N ALA A 549 12.85 -13.74 -19.22
CA ALA A 549 11.51 -13.62 -19.78
C ALA A 549 10.74 -14.94 -19.79
N CYS A 550 11.43 -16.06 -19.95
CA CYS A 550 10.86 -17.41 -19.88
C CYS A 550 10.55 -17.80 -18.43
N ILE A 551 11.46 -17.55 -17.48
CA ILE A 551 11.32 -17.94 -16.06
C ILE A 551 10.26 -17.08 -15.34
N MET A 552 10.20 -15.79 -15.62
CA MET A 552 9.36 -14.82 -14.86
C MET A 552 7.89 -14.81 -15.27
N VAL A 553 7.42 -15.80 -16.02
CA VAL A 553 6.04 -15.86 -16.49
C VAL A 553 5.16 -16.71 -15.60
N LYS A 554 3.90 -16.30 -15.47
CA LYS A 554 2.94 -16.93 -14.56
C LYS A 554 2.38 -18.26 -15.07
N ASN A 555 2.40 -18.48 -16.38
CA ASN A 555 1.87 -19.67 -17.06
C ASN A 555 2.99 -20.34 -17.85
N LEU A 556 3.12 -21.66 -17.71
CA LEU A 556 4.14 -22.46 -18.39
C LEU A 556 4.07 -22.37 -19.93
N SER A 557 2.88 -22.10 -20.48
CA SER A 557 2.69 -21.83 -21.93
C SER A 557 3.36 -20.55 -22.42
N ASP A 558 3.78 -19.68 -21.54
CA ASP A 558 4.31 -18.38 -21.91
C ASP A 558 5.80 -18.48 -22.31
N CYS A 559 6.54 -19.51 -21.84
CA CYS A 559 7.87 -19.80 -22.35
C CYS A 559 7.83 -20.32 -23.81
N ASP A 560 6.73 -20.97 -24.22
CA ASP A 560 6.51 -21.37 -25.61
C ASP A 560 6.30 -20.15 -26.52
N ASN A 561 5.72 -19.05 -25.99
CA ASN A 561 5.63 -17.79 -26.71
C ASN A 561 7.02 -17.19 -26.94
N VAL A 562 7.89 -17.18 -25.91
CA VAL A 562 9.30 -16.72 -26.04
C VAL A 562 10.04 -17.52 -27.11
N ASP A 563 9.88 -18.83 -27.10
CA ASP A 563 10.48 -19.73 -28.08
C ASP A 563 9.99 -19.44 -29.50
N THR A 564 8.68 -19.24 -29.66
CA THR A 564 8.05 -18.94 -30.95
C THR A 564 8.54 -17.59 -31.48
N ASP A 565 8.56 -16.56 -30.63
CA ASP A 565 8.98 -15.20 -31.01
C ASP A 565 10.46 -15.17 -31.41
N LEU A 566 11.33 -15.78 -30.59
CA LEU A 566 12.76 -15.85 -30.89
C LEU A 566 13.06 -16.70 -32.16
N GLY A 567 12.33 -17.78 -32.35
CA GLY A 567 12.42 -18.60 -33.57
C GLY A 567 12.01 -17.84 -34.83
N ASN A 568 11.01 -16.97 -34.73
CA ASN A 568 10.61 -16.09 -35.83
C ASN A 568 11.68 -15.02 -36.12
N LEU A 569 12.25 -14.42 -35.10
CA LEU A 569 13.37 -13.47 -35.24
C LEU A 569 14.60 -14.12 -35.86
N ALA A 570 14.92 -15.36 -35.47
CA ALA A 570 16.03 -16.12 -36.06
C ALA A 570 15.85 -16.41 -37.56
N LYS A 571 14.61 -16.54 -38.02
CA LYS A 571 14.29 -16.67 -39.46
C LYS A 571 14.37 -15.34 -40.19
N GLN A 572 13.96 -14.23 -39.55
CA GLN A 572 13.93 -12.89 -40.18
C GLN A 572 15.32 -12.24 -40.24
N ASP A 573 16.12 -12.35 -39.18
CA ASP A 573 17.49 -11.84 -39.09
C ASP A 573 18.43 -12.95 -38.53
N PRO A 574 18.80 -13.92 -39.38
CA PRO A 574 19.65 -15.02 -38.93
C PRO A 574 21.04 -14.57 -38.44
N ALA A 575 21.55 -13.47 -38.95
CA ALA A 575 22.87 -12.95 -38.58
C ALA A 575 22.92 -12.51 -37.11
N THR A 576 21.81 -12.01 -36.58
CA THR A 576 21.71 -11.55 -35.19
C THR A 576 21.19 -12.66 -34.27
N PHE A 577 20.16 -13.40 -34.68
CA PHE A 577 19.37 -14.22 -33.75
C PHE A 577 19.55 -15.75 -33.92
N ALA A 578 20.14 -16.28 -34.99
CA ALA A 578 20.23 -17.73 -35.18
C ALA A 578 21.14 -18.43 -34.14
N ALA A 579 22.24 -17.79 -33.74
CA ALA A 579 23.10 -18.33 -32.69
C ALA A 579 22.39 -18.25 -31.33
N LEU A 580 21.83 -17.10 -31.01
CA LEU A 580 21.07 -16.82 -29.78
C LEU A 580 19.91 -17.79 -29.58
N TYR A 581 19.15 -18.08 -30.66
CA TYR A 581 18.05 -19.04 -30.63
C TYR A 581 18.54 -20.45 -30.30
N ARG A 582 19.65 -20.89 -30.89
CA ARG A 582 20.23 -22.22 -30.60
C ARG A 582 20.70 -22.33 -29.15
N GLU A 583 21.34 -21.30 -28.62
CA GLU A 583 21.79 -21.28 -27.21
C GLU A 583 20.59 -21.29 -26.26
N PHE A 584 19.53 -20.55 -26.58
CA PHE A 584 18.29 -20.57 -25.81
C PHE A 584 17.62 -21.95 -25.81
N GLN A 585 17.57 -22.63 -26.97
CA GLN A 585 17.05 -24.00 -27.06
C GLN A 585 17.84 -24.97 -26.18
N GLN A 586 19.17 -24.91 -26.24
CA GLN A 586 20.04 -25.74 -25.40
C GLN A 586 19.80 -25.48 -23.90
N TRP A 587 19.68 -24.22 -23.51
CA TRP A 587 19.35 -23.85 -22.13
C TRP A 587 17.95 -24.37 -21.73
N ARG A 588 16.95 -24.23 -22.60
CA ARG A 588 15.58 -24.69 -22.38
C ARG A 588 15.51 -26.19 -22.16
N ASP A 589 16.20 -26.95 -22.99
CA ASP A 589 16.27 -28.41 -22.89
C ASP A 589 17.00 -28.89 -21.61
N ALA A 590 17.99 -28.11 -21.15
CA ALA A 590 18.72 -28.37 -19.92
C ALA A 590 17.95 -27.96 -18.63
N ASN A 591 16.88 -27.17 -18.73
CA ASN A 591 16.14 -26.62 -17.58
C ASN A 591 14.62 -26.88 -17.69
N PRO A 592 14.15 -28.14 -17.86
CA PRO A 592 12.73 -28.44 -18.06
C PRO A 592 11.86 -28.04 -16.88
N GLU A 593 12.38 -28.07 -15.65
CA GLU A 593 11.66 -27.65 -14.45
C GLU A 593 11.40 -26.14 -14.38
N LYS A 594 12.21 -25.32 -15.05
CA LYS A 594 12.06 -23.86 -15.11
C LYS A 594 11.16 -23.43 -16.26
N THR A 595 11.13 -24.22 -17.32
CA THR A 595 10.43 -23.90 -18.58
C THR A 595 9.08 -24.56 -18.69
N GLY A 596 8.71 -25.43 -17.72
CA GLY A 596 7.45 -26.15 -17.68
C GLY A 596 7.32 -27.30 -18.69
N LEU A 597 8.41 -27.63 -19.35
CA LEU A 597 8.47 -28.89 -20.10
C LEU A 597 8.37 -30.04 -19.08
N LYS A 598 7.31 -30.84 -19.17
CA LYS A 598 7.24 -32.08 -18.39
C LYS A 598 8.37 -32.99 -18.86
N PRO A 599 9.15 -33.61 -17.94
CA PRO A 599 10.15 -34.59 -18.32
C PRO A 599 9.57 -35.76 -19.09
#